data_c566e4f8d7dbd1959cf2fd19462677fa
#
_entry.id   c566e4f8d7dbd1959cf2fd19462677fa
#
_cell.length_a   1.000
_cell.length_b   1.000
_cell.length_c   1.000
_cell.angle_alpha   90.00
_cell.angle_beta   90.00
_cell.angle_gamma   90.00
#
_symmetry.space_group_name_H-M   'P 1'
#
loop_
_entity.id
_entity.type
_entity.pdbx_description
1 polymer ?
#
loop_
_entity_poly.entity_id
_entity_poly.type
_entity_poly.pdbx_seq_one_letter_code
_entity_poly.pdbx_strand_id
1 'polypeptide(L)'
;VSGDDRLMRRAINDIASSVTQEGILRSRYPTKVDQIIPSFSLYWINCLHDYWMHRDDPDFVRSYLPVLKSVLGWYERKIDPNTGMLGQMPYWNFLDWPKQWPWTTYEPPTGGVPPGGRSGGSSIMTLQLAYTLGDAVELLDHFGERALADKYRRIRDGLCSATMTRCFDSERNLLADDIARSSFSQHASIMGILSGAVGRERERQVF
;
A
#
# COMPACT_ATOMS: atom_id res chain seq x y z
N VAL A 1 -15.98 -7.50 -22.04
CA VAL A 1 -16.14 -7.89 -20.62
C VAL A 1 -17.61 -8.05 -20.33
N SER A 2 -18.01 -9.04 -19.52
CA SER A 2 -19.40 -9.53 -19.37
C SER A 2 -20.40 -8.54 -18.77
N GLY A 3 -19.94 -7.47 -18.13
CA GLY A 3 -20.80 -6.58 -17.32
C GLY A 3 -21.20 -7.16 -15.96
N ASP A 4 -20.89 -8.42 -15.69
CA ASP A 4 -21.19 -9.10 -14.42
C ASP A 4 -20.15 -8.72 -13.36
N ASP A 5 -20.59 -8.09 -12.28
CA ASP A 5 -19.73 -7.61 -11.19
C ASP A 5 -19.86 -8.43 -9.89
N ARG A 6 -20.69 -9.48 -9.90
CA ARG A 6 -20.97 -10.30 -8.70
C ARG A 6 -19.72 -10.85 -8.03
N LEU A 7 -18.74 -11.28 -8.84
CA LEU A 7 -17.51 -11.85 -8.31
C LEU A 7 -16.65 -10.78 -7.63
N MET A 8 -16.54 -9.58 -8.22
CA MET A 8 -15.79 -8.47 -7.65
C MET A 8 -16.45 -7.96 -6.36
N ARG A 9 -17.77 -7.78 -6.37
CA ARG A 9 -18.55 -7.42 -5.17
C ARG A 9 -18.34 -8.43 -4.05
N ARG A 10 -18.37 -9.73 -4.39
CA ARG A 10 -18.13 -10.80 -3.44
C ARG A 10 -16.73 -10.73 -2.85
N ALA A 11 -15.70 -10.55 -3.66
CA ALA A 11 -14.31 -10.45 -3.20
C ALA A 11 -14.12 -9.24 -2.27
N ILE A 12 -14.67 -8.07 -2.61
CA ILE A 12 -14.63 -6.88 -1.76
C ILE A 12 -15.30 -7.16 -0.41
N ASN A 13 -16.50 -7.73 -0.43
CA ASN A 13 -17.27 -8.04 0.78
C ASN A 13 -16.58 -9.09 1.67
N ASP A 14 -16.13 -10.20 1.08
CA ASP A 14 -15.50 -11.27 1.84
C ASP A 14 -14.23 -10.77 2.54
N ILE A 15 -13.36 -10.07 1.84
CA ILE A 15 -12.14 -9.53 2.45
C ILE A 15 -12.46 -8.45 3.50
N ALA A 16 -13.41 -7.54 3.25
CA ALA A 16 -13.84 -6.54 4.23
C ALA A 16 -14.35 -7.17 5.53
N SER A 17 -15.08 -8.30 5.42
CA SER A 17 -15.62 -9.05 6.57
C SER A 17 -14.52 -9.68 7.44
N SER A 18 -13.28 -9.69 6.98
CA SER A 18 -12.13 -10.23 7.72
C SER A 18 -11.41 -9.20 8.60
N VAL A 19 -11.94 -7.96 8.68
CA VAL A 19 -11.30 -6.89 9.46
C VAL A 19 -11.03 -7.32 10.90
N THR A 20 -9.79 -7.12 11.34
CA THR A 20 -9.36 -7.45 12.69
C THR A 20 -9.67 -6.31 13.68
N GLN A 21 -9.56 -6.58 14.97
CA GLN A 21 -9.68 -5.54 16.01
C GLN A 21 -8.63 -4.44 15.88
N GLU A 22 -7.46 -4.75 15.30
CA GLU A 22 -6.41 -3.75 15.04
C GLU A 22 -6.75 -2.84 13.86
N GLY A 23 -7.68 -3.24 13.00
CA GLY A 23 -8.12 -2.47 11.84
C GLY A 23 -7.48 -2.86 10.52
N ILE A 24 -6.79 -4.01 10.45
CA ILE A 24 -6.22 -4.54 9.21
C ILE A 24 -6.99 -5.77 8.75
N LEU A 25 -6.91 -6.10 7.46
CA LEU A 25 -7.62 -7.21 6.84
C LEU A 25 -6.76 -8.48 6.79
N ARG A 26 -7.40 -9.64 6.79
CA ARG A 26 -6.73 -10.89 6.45
C ARG A 26 -6.42 -10.94 4.96
N SER A 27 -5.35 -11.64 4.61
CA SER A 27 -4.91 -11.76 3.21
C SER A 27 -5.80 -12.68 2.36
N ARG A 28 -6.67 -13.44 3.00
CA ARG A 28 -7.66 -14.35 2.40
C ARG A 28 -8.82 -14.58 3.37
N TYR A 29 -10.01 -14.69 2.83
CA TYR A 29 -11.21 -14.93 3.63
C TYR A 29 -12.37 -15.40 2.71
N PRO A 30 -13.24 -16.35 3.15
CA PRO A 30 -13.13 -17.13 4.39
C PRO A 30 -12.01 -18.18 4.32
N THR A 31 -11.36 -18.46 5.46
CA THR A 31 -10.26 -19.42 5.53
C THR A 31 -10.06 -19.97 6.95
N LYS A 32 -9.49 -21.16 7.05
CA LYS A 32 -9.05 -21.74 8.33
C LYS A 32 -7.69 -21.20 8.79
N VAL A 33 -6.91 -20.63 7.87
CA VAL A 33 -5.56 -20.13 8.16
C VAL A 33 -5.65 -18.64 8.46
N ASP A 34 -5.34 -18.27 9.70
CA ASP A 34 -5.24 -16.86 10.07
C ASP A 34 -3.92 -16.28 9.52
N GLN A 35 -4.03 -15.59 8.41
CA GLN A 35 -2.88 -14.99 7.75
C GLN A 35 -3.16 -13.53 7.42
N ILE A 36 -2.22 -12.67 7.81
CA ILE A 36 -2.24 -11.25 7.49
C ILE A 36 -1.00 -10.92 6.66
N ILE A 37 -1.25 -10.34 5.50
CA ILE A 37 -0.26 -9.75 4.61
C ILE A 37 -0.66 -8.28 4.47
N PRO A 38 0.03 -7.34 5.13
CA PRO A 38 -0.40 -5.94 5.17
C PRO A 38 -0.66 -5.32 3.80
N SER A 39 0.21 -5.57 2.82
CA SER A 39 0.04 -5.07 1.44
C SER A 39 -1.31 -5.44 0.81
N PHE A 40 -1.91 -6.57 1.19
CA PHE A 40 -3.21 -7.01 0.64
C PHE A 40 -4.37 -6.14 1.14
N SER A 41 -4.25 -5.54 2.32
CA SER A 41 -5.23 -4.53 2.77
C SER A 41 -5.18 -3.26 1.93
N LEU A 42 -4.01 -2.87 1.42
CA LEU A 42 -3.88 -1.77 0.48
C LEU A 42 -4.51 -2.13 -0.88
N TYR A 43 -4.22 -3.32 -1.40
CA TYR A 43 -4.85 -3.81 -2.64
C TYR A 43 -6.37 -3.87 -2.53
N TRP A 44 -6.92 -4.20 -1.36
CA TRP A 44 -8.36 -4.17 -1.16
C TRP A 44 -8.92 -2.75 -1.33
N ILE A 45 -8.24 -1.71 -0.83
CA ILE A 45 -8.64 -0.31 -1.04
C ILE A 45 -8.59 0.04 -2.54
N ASN A 46 -7.51 -0.35 -3.23
CA ASN A 46 -7.39 -0.13 -4.68
C ASN A 46 -8.53 -0.84 -5.45
N CYS A 47 -8.88 -2.09 -5.08
CA CYS A 47 -10.01 -2.80 -5.66
C CYS A 47 -11.37 -2.09 -5.41
N LEU A 48 -11.55 -1.50 -4.22
CA LEU A 48 -12.76 -0.71 -3.92
C LEU A 48 -12.83 0.55 -4.78
N HIS A 49 -11.69 1.22 -4.97
CA HIS A 49 -11.57 2.39 -5.85
C HIS A 49 -11.83 2.00 -7.32
N ASP A 50 -11.22 0.92 -7.79
CA ASP A 50 -11.45 0.42 -9.16
C ASP A 50 -12.92 0.05 -9.39
N TYR A 51 -13.58 -0.55 -8.39
CA TYR A 51 -15.01 -0.82 -8.45
C TYR A 51 -15.80 0.48 -8.62
N TRP A 52 -15.53 1.49 -7.81
CA TRP A 52 -16.16 2.79 -7.89
C TRP A 52 -15.96 3.46 -9.26
N MET A 53 -14.76 3.38 -9.81
CA MET A 53 -14.45 3.95 -11.14
C MET A 53 -15.20 3.27 -12.30
N HIS A 54 -15.59 2.00 -12.14
CA HIS A 54 -16.16 1.18 -13.19
C HIS A 54 -17.65 0.87 -13.01
N ARG A 55 -18.23 1.21 -11.86
CA ARG A 55 -19.62 0.87 -11.50
C ARG A 55 -20.33 2.05 -10.84
N ASP A 56 -21.52 2.33 -11.34
CA ASP A 56 -22.41 3.33 -10.74
C ASP A 56 -23.21 2.69 -9.58
N ASP A 57 -22.51 2.44 -8.47
CA ASP A 57 -23.09 1.87 -7.24
C ASP A 57 -22.48 2.54 -6.01
N PRO A 58 -22.79 3.83 -5.78
CA PRO A 58 -22.19 4.59 -4.69
C PRO A 58 -22.56 4.07 -3.30
N ASP A 59 -23.74 3.47 -3.13
CA ASP A 59 -24.18 2.94 -1.85
C ASP A 59 -23.36 1.71 -1.43
N PHE A 60 -23.04 0.83 -2.37
CA PHE A 60 -22.14 -0.29 -2.14
C PHE A 60 -20.78 0.20 -1.66
N VAL A 61 -20.16 1.14 -2.37
CA VAL A 61 -18.83 1.67 -2.01
C VAL A 61 -18.88 2.39 -0.67
N ARG A 62 -19.91 3.24 -0.44
CA ARG A 62 -20.10 3.97 0.82
C ARG A 62 -20.12 3.04 2.03
N SER A 63 -20.74 1.86 1.89
CA SER A 63 -20.86 0.89 2.98
C SER A 63 -19.51 0.40 3.51
N TYR A 64 -18.44 0.49 2.72
CA TYR A 64 -17.07 0.07 3.08
C TYR A 64 -16.16 1.19 3.58
N LEU A 65 -16.60 2.45 3.59
CA LEU A 65 -15.80 3.55 4.12
C LEU A 65 -15.34 3.34 5.58
N PRO A 66 -16.12 2.75 6.49
CA PRO A 66 -15.63 2.43 7.84
C PRO A 66 -14.42 1.48 7.84
N VAL A 67 -14.45 0.45 6.98
CA VAL A 67 -13.33 -0.51 6.86
C VAL A 67 -12.10 0.17 6.23
N LEU A 68 -12.30 0.96 5.17
CA LEU A 68 -11.25 1.77 4.56
C LEU A 68 -10.56 2.67 5.61
N LYS A 69 -11.34 3.42 6.39
CA LYS A 69 -10.81 4.29 7.47
C LYS A 69 -10.03 3.48 8.51
N SER A 70 -10.49 2.29 8.85
CA SER A 70 -9.82 1.39 9.79
C SER A 70 -8.44 0.96 9.30
N VAL A 71 -8.36 0.53 8.04
CA VAL A 71 -7.09 0.14 7.39
C VAL A 71 -6.14 1.33 7.33
N LEU A 72 -6.60 2.49 6.88
CA LEU A 72 -5.77 3.70 6.81
C LEU A 72 -5.24 4.11 8.19
N GLY A 73 -6.08 4.05 9.23
CA GLY A 73 -5.68 4.35 10.60
C GLY A 73 -4.64 3.34 11.14
N TRP A 74 -4.73 2.08 10.72
CA TRP A 74 -3.70 1.08 11.07
C TRP A 74 -2.34 1.46 10.48
N TYR A 75 -2.29 1.81 9.19
CA TYR A 75 -1.06 2.21 8.51
C TYR A 75 -0.48 3.51 9.03
N GLU A 76 -1.32 4.49 9.34
CA GLU A 76 -0.89 5.77 9.91
C GLU A 76 -0.06 5.56 11.19
N ARG A 77 -0.49 4.64 12.06
CA ARG A 77 0.25 4.29 13.29
C ARG A 77 1.56 3.55 13.04
N LYS A 78 1.83 3.13 11.81
CA LYS A 78 3.08 2.44 11.43
C LYS A 78 4.08 3.37 10.73
N ILE A 79 3.74 4.63 10.53
CA ILE A 79 4.70 5.62 10.03
C ILE A 79 5.68 5.96 11.15
N ASP A 80 6.97 5.76 10.88
CA ASP A 80 8.02 6.12 11.82
C ASP A 80 8.27 7.64 11.77
N PRO A 81 8.07 8.36 12.89
CA PRO A 81 8.25 9.81 12.93
C PRO A 81 9.69 10.27 12.67
N ASN A 82 10.69 9.40 12.88
CA ASN A 82 12.09 9.76 12.66
C ASN A 82 12.47 9.69 11.18
N THR A 83 11.86 8.80 10.43
CA THR A 83 12.15 8.61 9.00
C THR A 83 11.11 9.26 8.10
N GLY A 84 9.87 9.41 8.55
CA GLY A 84 8.72 9.80 7.75
C GLY A 84 8.26 8.72 6.79
N MET A 85 8.79 7.50 6.88
CA MET A 85 8.47 6.34 6.06
C MET A 85 7.76 5.28 6.91
N LEU A 86 7.25 4.20 6.28
CA LEU A 86 6.76 3.06 7.03
C LEU A 86 7.89 2.46 7.88
N GLY A 87 7.63 2.36 9.17
CA GLY A 87 8.48 1.69 10.13
C GLY A 87 8.29 0.17 10.12
N GLN A 88 8.73 -0.47 11.20
CA GLN A 88 8.54 -1.91 11.37
C GLN A 88 7.04 -2.25 11.47
N MET A 89 6.61 -3.20 10.67
CA MET A 89 5.24 -3.71 10.68
C MET A 89 5.23 -5.18 11.11
N PRO A 90 4.24 -5.59 11.92
CA PRO A 90 4.01 -7.00 12.21
C PRO A 90 3.54 -7.74 10.97
N TYR A 91 3.42 -9.06 11.10
CA TYR A 91 2.89 -9.97 10.08
C TYR A 91 3.82 -10.21 8.89
N TRP A 92 3.31 -10.90 7.90
CA TRP A 92 4.08 -11.23 6.71
C TRP A 92 4.06 -10.06 5.72
N ASN A 93 5.11 -9.28 5.71
CA ASN A 93 5.27 -8.11 4.82
C ASN A 93 5.66 -8.51 3.38
N PHE A 94 4.92 -9.49 2.86
CA PHE A 94 5.09 -10.00 1.50
C PHE A 94 4.74 -8.94 0.45
N LEU A 95 5.52 -8.92 -0.62
CA LEU A 95 5.27 -8.06 -1.77
C LEU A 95 5.29 -8.84 -3.08
N ASP A 96 6.36 -9.59 -3.37
CA ASP A 96 6.55 -10.37 -4.60
C ASP A 96 7.59 -11.48 -4.42
N TRP A 97 7.78 -12.34 -5.44
CA TRP A 97 8.67 -13.51 -5.44
C TRP A 97 9.97 -13.33 -6.24
N PRO A 98 10.69 -12.22 -6.24
CA PRO A 98 11.98 -12.16 -6.92
C PRO A 98 13.01 -13.02 -6.18
N LYS A 99 14.00 -13.53 -6.92
CA LYS A 99 15.06 -14.40 -6.35
C LYS A 99 15.86 -13.70 -5.25
N GLN A 100 15.92 -12.38 -5.28
CA GLN A 100 16.63 -11.54 -4.32
C GLN A 100 15.95 -11.49 -2.93
N TRP A 101 14.67 -11.86 -2.85
CA TRP A 101 13.90 -11.90 -1.60
C TRP A 101 13.52 -13.33 -1.23
N PRO A 102 14.50 -14.17 -0.88
CA PRO A 102 14.30 -15.60 -0.74
C PRO A 102 13.35 -15.95 0.38
N TRP A 103 12.73 -17.13 0.26
CA TRP A 103 11.97 -17.72 1.34
C TRP A 103 12.90 -18.05 2.52
N THR A 104 12.47 -17.69 3.72
CA THR A 104 13.14 -18.10 4.96
C THR A 104 12.15 -18.89 5.83
N THR A 105 12.68 -19.82 6.63
CA THR A 105 11.89 -20.66 7.52
C THR A 105 11.56 -19.99 8.86
N TYR A 106 11.87 -18.71 9.04
CA TYR A 106 11.58 -17.99 10.27
C TYR A 106 10.11 -17.66 10.42
N GLU A 107 9.63 -17.60 11.64
CA GLU A 107 8.31 -17.06 11.98
C GLU A 107 8.43 -15.56 12.34
N PRO A 108 7.60 -14.68 11.76
CA PRO A 108 6.67 -14.93 10.66
C PRO A 108 7.36 -15.25 9.33
N PRO A 109 6.66 -15.85 8.35
CA PRO A 109 7.21 -16.15 7.04
C PRO A 109 7.83 -14.92 6.40
N THR A 110 8.95 -15.09 5.68
CA THR A 110 9.73 -13.96 5.20
C THR A 110 10.10 -14.00 3.74
N GLY A 111 9.65 -15.03 3.03
CA GLY A 111 9.76 -15.08 1.58
C GLY A 111 9.04 -13.91 0.93
N GLY A 112 9.65 -13.34 -0.10
CA GLY A 112 9.05 -12.25 -0.85
C GLY A 112 8.93 -10.92 -0.10
N VAL A 113 9.72 -10.72 0.95
CA VAL A 113 9.78 -9.46 1.72
C VAL A 113 10.90 -8.59 1.19
N PRO A 114 10.61 -7.36 0.75
CA PRO A 114 11.63 -6.45 0.23
C PRO A 114 12.60 -5.97 1.31
N PRO A 115 13.77 -5.43 0.94
CA PRO A 115 14.64 -4.73 1.87
C PRO A 115 13.90 -3.67 2.67
N GLY A 116 14.22 -3.55 3.96
CA GLY A 116 13.48 -2.69 4.89
C GLY A 116 12.07 -3.17 5.27
N GLY A 117 11.55 -4.21 4.63
CA GLY A 117 10.19 -4.71 4.91
C GLY A 117 10.01 -5.33 6.29
N ARG A 118 11.09 -5.73 6.97
CA ARG A 118 11.07 -6.25 8.34
C ARG A 118 11.44 -5.20 9.37
N SER A 119 12.43 -4.38 9.06
CA SER A 119 13.01 -3.40 9.98
C SER A 119 12.38 -2.02 9.88
N GLY A 120 11.60 -1.78 8.85
CA GLY A 120 11.14 -0.46 8.45
C GLY A 120 12.04 0.19 7.41
N GLY A 121 11.57 1.27 6.79
CA GLY A 121 12.32 2.04 5.81
C GLY A 121 12.37 1.46 4.40
N SER A 122 11.47 0.52 4.05
CA SER A 122 11.30 0.07 2.66
C SER A 122 10.66 1.17 1.82
N SER A 123 11.32 1.59 0.74
CA SER A 123 10.78 2.54 -0.22
C SER A 123 9.55 1.97 -0.92
N ILE A 124 9.61 0.70 -1.31
CA ILE A 124 8.55 0.03 -2.07
C ILE A 124 7.25 -0.02 -1.27
N MET A 125 7.30 -0.47 -0.01
CA MET A 125 6.12 -0.56 0.85
C MET A 125 5.58 0.82 1.23
N THR A 126 6.47 1.79 1.46
CA THR A 126 6.09 3.17 1.76
C THR A 126 5.38 3.82 0.58
N LEU A 127 5.88 3.62 -0.63
CA LEU A 127 5.29 4.17 -1.85
C LEU A 127 4.03 3.40 -2.28
N GLN A 128 3.91 2.12 -1.95
CA GLN A 128 2.65 1.40 -2.11
C GLN A 128 1.54 2.02 -1.24
N LEU A 129 1.85 2.35 0.02
CA LEU A 129 0.91 3.10 0.86
C LEU A 129 0.58 4.46 0.23
N ALA A 130 1.59 5.20 -0.23
CA ALA A 130 1.37 6.52 -0.84
C ALA A 130 0.49 6.44 -2.10
N TYR A 131 0.68 5.43 -2.95
CA TYR A 131 -0.18 5.15 -4.10
C TYR A 131 -1.63 4.91 -3.66
N THR A 132 -1.84 3.98 -2.73
CA THR A 132 -3.17 3.65 -2.22
C THR A 132 -3.85 4.84 -1.51
N LEU A 133 -3.07 5.70 -0.86
CA LEU A 133 -3.61 6.94 -0.30
C LEU A 133 -4.15 7.90 -1.36
N GLY A 134 -3.60 7.87 -2.58
CA GLY A 134 -4.19 8.60 -3.73
C GLY A 134 -5.63 8.16 -3.98
N ASP A 135 -5.84 6.86 -4.19
CA ASP A 135 -7.16 6.26 -4.43
C ASP A 135 -8.12 6.50 -3.25
N ALA A 136 -7.61 6.33 -2.03
CA ALA A 136 -8.41 6.56 -0.82
C ALA A 136 -8.86 8.03 -0.68
N VAL A 137 -8.01 8.98 -1.04
CA VAL A 137 -8.34 10.42 -1.03
C VAL A 137 -9.46 10.72 -2.01
N GLU A 138 -9.42 10.14 -3.22
CA GLU A 138 -10.50 10.33 -4.21
C GLU A 138 -11.83 9.81 -3.70
N LEU A 139 -11.86 8.60 -3.09
CA LEU A 139 -13.07 8.07 -2.47
C LEU A 139 -13.58 8.95 -1.33
N LEU A 140 -12.70 9.38 -0.43
CA LEU A 140 -13.08 10.20 0.72
C LEU A 140 -13.63 11.57 0.28
N ASP A 141 -13.03 12.22 -0.70
CA ASP A 141 -13.52 13.47 -1.28
C ASP A 141 -14.90 13.29 -1.92
N HIS A 142 -15.07 12.24 -2.72
CA HIS A 142 -16.33 11.95 -3.39
C HIS A 142 -17.49 11.74 -2.38
N PHE A 143 -17.21 11.07 -1.27
CA PHE A 143 -18.21 10.81 -0.23
C PHE A 143 -18.32 11.90 0.84
N GLY A 144 -17.67 13.06 0.64
CA GLY A 144 -17.81 14.24 1.50
C GLY A 144 -16.95 14.24 2.77
N GLU A 145 -16.02 13.31 2.91
CA GLU A 145 -15.09 13.19 4.06
C GLU A 145 -13.85 14.10 3.89
N ARG A 146 -14.06 15.36 3.50
CA ARG A 146 -13.00 16.29 3.06
C ARG A 146 -11.87 16.47 4.05
N ALA A 147 -12.17 16.62 5.35
CA ALA A 147 -11.14 16.80 6.38
C ALA A 147 -10.20 15.59 6.45
N LEU A 148 -10.75 14.39 6.26
CA LEU A 148 -9.98 13.14 6.27
C LEU A 148 -9.18 12.98 4.98
N ALA A 149 -9.77 13.32 3.83
CA ALA A 149 -9.08 13.37 2.55
C ALA A 149 -7.88 14.32 2.58
N ASP A 150 -8.04 15.52 3.13
CA ASP A 150 -6.94 16.49 3.29
C ASP A 150 -5.83 15.98 4.22
N LYS A 151 -6.20 15.29 5.29
CA LYS A 151 -5.23 14.63 6.18
C LYS A 151 -4.40 13.60 5.42
N TYR A 152 -5.04 12.67 4.71
CA TYR A 152 -4.33 11.61 4.01
C TYR A 152 -3.58 12.10 2.77
N ARG A 153 -4.01 13.18 2.16
CA ARG A 153 -3.23 13.86 1.11
C ARG A 153 -1.89 14.36 1.65
N ARG A 154 -1.90 15.03 2.81
CA ARG A 154 -0.65 15.46 3.46
C ARG A 154 0.24 14.30 3.88
N ILE A 155 -0.33 13.20 4.37
CA ILE A 155 0.43 12.01 4.71
C ILE A 155 1.08 11.42 3.46
N ARG A 156 0.34 11.27 2.36
CA ARG A 156 0.85 10.80 1.07
C ARG A 156 2.06 11.61 0.61
N ASP A 157 1.90 12.93 0.59
CA ASP A 157 2.94 13.84 0.13
C ASP A 157 4.19 13.77 1.03
N GLY A 158 3.98 13.61 2.34
CA GLY A 158 5.06 13.38 3.30
C GLY A 158 5.82 12.07 3.05
N LEU A 159 5.10 10.96 2.80
CA LEU A 159 5.70 9.66 2.48
C LEU A 159 6.52 9.72 1.19
N CYS A 160 5.99 10.34 0.14
CA CYS A 160 6.70 10.55 -1.12
C CYS A 160 7.99 11.36 -0.91
N SER A 161 7.90 12.49 -0.22
CA SER A 161 9.04 13.36 0.06
C SER A 161 10.11 12.66 0.91
N ALA A 162 9.70 11.97 1.98
CA ALA A 162 10.63 11.22 2.84
C ALA A 162 11.35 10.12 2.07
N THR A 163 10.62 9.38 1.24
CA THR A 163 11.20 8.30 0.43
C THR A 163 12.20 8.84 -0.58
N MET A 164 11.86 9.90 -1.31
CA MET A 164 12.80 10.52 -2.27
C MET A 164 14.05 11.06 -1.56
N THR A 165 13.91 11.69 -0.41
CA THR A 165 15.04 12.22 0.34
C THR A 165 16.00 11.12 0.82
N ARG A 166 15.46 9.96 1.23
CA ARG A 166 16.23 8.91 1.89
C ARG A 166 16.72 7.82 0.95
N CYS A 167 15.94 7.51 -0.08
CA CYS A 167 16.17 6.34 -0.93
C CYS A 167 16.60 6.70 -2.36
N PHE A 168 16.45 7.95 -2.83
CA PHE A 168 16.88 8.31 -4.16
C PHE A 168 18.40 8.46 -4.22
N ASP A 169 19.02 7.74 -5.14
CA ASP A 169 20.46 7.80 -5.44
C ASP A 169 20.66 8.67 -6.69
N SER A 170 21.21 9.88 -6.49
CA SER A 170 21.41 10.85 -7.57
C SER A 170 22.54 10.48 -8.52
N GLU A 171 23.51 9.67 -8.10
CA GLU A 171 24.61 9.23 -8.96
C GLU A 171 24.14 8.16 -9.94
N ARG A 172 23.30 7.24 -9.45
CA ARG A 172 22.71 6.17 -10.27
C ARG A 172 21.43 6.60 -10.96
N ASN A 173 20.84 7.70 -10.51
CA ASN A 173 19.50 8.17 -10.91
C ASN A 173 18.41 7.09 -10.72
N LEU A 174 18.49 6.34 -9.63
CA LEU A 174 17.60 5.24 -9.28
C LEU A 174 17.05 5.40 -7.87
N LEU A 175 15.90 4.81 -7.64
CA LEU A 175 15.31 4.68 -6.31
C LEU A 175 15.76 3.35 -5.69
N ALA A 176 16.41 3.40 -4.54
CA ALA A 176 16.80 2.22 -3.78
C ALA A 176 15.60 1.57 -3.09
N ASP A 177 15.69 0.27 -2.80
CA ASP A 177 14.63 -0.51 -2.16
C ASP A 177 14.43 -0.15 -0.68
N ASP A 178 15.46 0.42 -0.03
CA ASP A 178 15.45 0.81 1.38
C ASP A 178 16.31 2.03 1.68
N ILE A 179 16.23 2.52 2.91
CA ILE A 179 17.02 3.67 3.39
C ILE A 179 18.51 3.41 3.47
N ALA A 180 18.95 2.14 3.53
CA ALA A 180 20.36 1.77 3.50
C ALA A 180 20.93 1.82 2.07
N ARG A 181 20.08 1.97 1.07
CA ARG A 181 20.45 1.95 -0.37
C ARG A 181 21.23 0.69 -0.75
N SER A 182 20.86 -0.42 -0.10
CA SER A 182 21.57 -1.70 -0.24
C SER A 182 21.25 -2.43 -1.54
N SER A 183 20.10 -2.15 -2.13
CA SER A 183 19.65 -2.75 -3.40
C SER A 183 18.73 -1.82 -4.18
N PHE A 184 18.62 -2.12 -5.47
CA PHE A 184 17.83 -1.35 -6.43
C PHE A 184 17.01 -2.33 -7.27
N SER A 185 15.71 -2.21 -7.24
CA SER A 185 14.81 -3.06 -8.02
C SER A 185 13.86 -2.23 -8.89
N GLN A 186 13.33 -2.86 -9.92
CA GLN A 186 12.26 -2.25 -10.72
C GLN A 186 11.03 -1.92 -9.87
N HIS A 187 10.77 -2.68 -8.79
CA HIS A 187 9.64 -2.42 -7.89
C HIS A 187 9.71 -1.03 -7.27
N ALA A 188 10.89 -0.61 -6.80
CA ALA A 188 11.08 0.74 -6.24
C ALA A 188 10.78 1.82 -7.29
N SER A 189 11.33 1.68 -8.50
CA SER A 189 11.11 2.62 -9.60
C SER A 189 9.64 2.68 -10.03
N ILE A 190 8.98 1.52 -10.20
CA ILE A 190 7.56 1.43 -10.56
C ILE A 190 6.69 2.11 -9.50
N MET A 191 6.90 1.79 -8.21
CA MET A 191 6.14 2.41 -7.14
C MET A 191 6.42 3.91 -7.00
N GLY A 192 7.66 4.35 -7.30
CA GLY A 192 8.03 5.75 -7.37
C GLY A 192 7.24 6.54 -8.41
N ILE A 193 7.01 5.94 -9.58
CA ILE A 193 6.22 6.52 -10.66
C ILE A 193 4.72 6.50 -10.29
N LEU A 194 4.19 5.34 -9.93
CA LEU A 194 2.77 5.17 -9.64
C LEU A 194 2.28 6.04 -8.48
N SER A 195 3.08 6.22 -7.43
CA SER A 195 2.75 7.08 -6.30
C SER A 195 2.86 8.57 -6.61
N GLY A 196 3.52 8.92 -7.72
CA GLY A 196 3.86 10.30 -8.08
C GLY A 196 5.07 10.87 -7.33
N ALA A 197 5.80 10.05 -6.57
CA ALA A 197 7.01 10.47 -5.86
C ALA A 197 8.12 10.86 -6.84
N VAL A 198 8.27 10.11 -7.92
CA VAL A 198 9.12 10.46 -9.05
C VAL A 198 8.32 11.38 -9.98
N GLY A 199 8.74 12.64 -10.09
CA GLY A 199 8.08 13.61 -10.99
C GLY A 199 8.22 13.19 -12.46
N ARG A 200 7.24 13.57 -13.28
CA ARG A 200 7.14 13.21 -14.72
C ARG A 200 8.43 13.46 -15.52
N GLU A 201 9.19 14.47 -15.16
CA GLU A 201 10.47 14.79 -15.83
C GLU A 201 11.53 13.69 -15.64
N ARG A 202 11.46 12.95 -14.55
CA ARG A 202 12.39 11.87 -14.20
C ARG A 202 11.90 10.47 -14.53
N GLU A 203 10.62 10.30 -14.88
CA GLU A 203 10.04 8.98 -15.14
C GLU A 203 10.83 8.17 -16.17
N ARG A 204 11.29 8.83 -17.26
CA ARG A 204 12.09 8.20 -18.32
C ARG A 204 13.53 7.86 -17.92
N GLN A 205 13.99 8.38 -16.79
CA GLN A 205 15.39 8.23 -16.35
C GLN A 205 15.53 7.15 -15.28
N VAL A 206 14.47 6.87 -14.52
CA VAL A 206 14.46 5.85 -13.44
C VAL A 206 13.93 4.50 -13.91
N PHE A 207 13.58 4.37 -15.19
CA PHE A 207 13.08 3.15 -15.83
C PHE A 207 14.20 2.52 -16.72
#